data_0d3d0f274492e9071f4690b15e5bc034
#
_entry.id   0d3d0f274492e9071f4690b15e5bc034
#
_cell.length_a   1.000
_cell.length_b   1.000
_cell.length_c   1.000
_cell.angle_alpha   90.00
_cell.angle_beta   90.00
_cell.angle_gamma   90.00
#
_symmetry.space_group_name_H-M   'P 1'
#
loop_
_entity.id
_entity.type
_entity.pdbx_description
1 polymer ?
#
loop_
_entity_poly.entity_id
_entity_poly.type
_entity_poly.pdbx_seq_one_letter_code
_entity_poly.pdbx_strand_id
1 'polypeptide(L)'
;MSDAAFNDDLLEKELFGGDSDGMDMDEMMGLTSLDNDSEMAGAAISAEEVVIATPTKDTDEKPVSEAKAEEPRPQIKATAQVPKLDIEIDDPPGALTILENAPRTRGLATAAAGQRKCQTYDILPTMAFLNQYQVYAASAVANMRWVFTGGEDGYIKKWDFNASVNGKQMLTQGQRHSHVDSVAKGGVMASYWEHNDVNESGVDILSPVYSMDVHSEAMWLVSGMKSGNIGLWSVRHDEGRRITLLSKHKKPVSVLRISPDEYGLVSGSWDRAVLYWDLNTGKVARAFAGHMSQISSIEFQPWSAAQFQAQQGLEPSDAESFDKNASPVLLTTSIDGQCLLWDMRAPRALPHSFMPPKKTPPWATSACWSSDGRRIYVGRRNNTVDEYELGMGAQPTRTLKLPMNSGPVTALAMMGNGRSLICASTDNVRMWDLEQSADRRSSVPFQIIPGHHGGTISTIIIDEASRYMLTTSGNRGWDGSSNNVFLGYEVSPIG
;
A
#
# COMPACT_ATOMS: atom_id res chain seq x y z
N MET A 1 -20.66 26.21 26.80
CA MET A 1 -19.36 25.64 26.38
C MET A 1 -19.08 24.54 27.37
N SER A 2 -19.50 23.33 27.07
CA SER A 2 -19.26 22.13 27.89
C SER A 2 -18.50 21.17 26.98
N ASP A 3 -17.25 20.93 27.32
CA ASP A 3 -16.37 19.94 26.71
C ASP A 3 -17.01 18.57 26.82
N ALA A 4 -17.46 18.05 25.68
CA ALA A 4 -17.78 16.65 25.56
C ALA A 4 -16.46 15.89 25.44
N ALA A 5 -15.88 15.49 26.57
CA ALA A 5 -14.83 14.48 26.61
C ALA A 5 -15.40 13.22 25.96
N PHE A 6 -14.87 12.87 24.81
CA PHE A 6 -15.16 11.63 24.11
C PHE A 6 -14.65 10.49 25.01
N ASN A 7 -15.57 9.68 25.51
CA ASN A 7 -15.25 8.66 26.51
C ASN A 7 -14.58 7.49 25.80
N ASP A 8 -13.26 7.40 25.87
CA ASP A 8 -12.45 6.34 25.27
C ASP A 8 -12.90 4.92 25.71
N ASP A 9 -13.41 4.81 26.94
CA ASP A 9 -13.92 3.55 27.50
C ASP A 9 -15.19 3.03 26.80
N LEU A 10 -16.03 3.91 26.26
CA LEU A 10 -17.20 3.51 25.49
C LEU A 10 -16.83 2.98 24.10
N LEU A 11 -15.80 3.55 23.49
CA LEU A 11 -15.29 3.11 22.20
C LEU A 11 -14.63 1.72 22.29
N GLU A 12 -13.92 1.46 23.39
CA GLU A 12 -13.37 0.12 23.66
C GLU A 12 -14.46 -0.94 23.84
N LYS A 13 -15.55 -0.59 24.50
CA LYS A 13 -16.65 -1.53 24.77
C LYS A 13 -17.46 -1.86 23.51
N GLU A 14 -17.68 -0.90 22.62
CA GLU A 14 -18.36 -1.12 21.34
C GLU A 14 -17.51 -1.87 20.31
N LEU A 15 -16.21 -1.62 20.28
CA LEU A 15 -15.32 -2.21 19.28
C LEU A 15 -14.74 -3.58 19.67
N PHE A 16 -14.54 -3.81 20.97
CA PHE A 16 -13.80 -4.99 21.45
C PHE A 16 -14.54 -5.82 22.50
N GLY A 17 -15.74 -5.42 22.93
CA GLY A 17 -16.53 -6.04 24.01
C GLY A 17 -17.47 -7.16 23.59
N GLY A 18 -17.41 -7.67 22.37
CA GLY A 18 -18.16 -8.85 21.95
C GLY A 18 -17.40 -10.13 22.32
N ASP A 19 -18.04 -11.03 23.08
CA ASP A 19 -17.52 -12.34 23.42
C ASP A 19 -17.07 -13.07 22.15
N SER A 20 -15.82 -13.42 22.13
CA SER A 20 -15.18 -14.10 21.01
C SER A 20 -15.41 -15.61 21.13
N ASP A 21 -16.46 -16.13 20.50
CA ASP A 21 -16.41 -17.46 19.95
C ASP A 21 -15.69 -17.36 18.59
N GLY A 22 -14.38 -17.20 18.64
CA GLY A 22 -13.52 -17.19 17.49
C GLY A 22 -13.26 -18.61 17.03
N MET A 23 -13.83 -19.00 15.91
CA MET A 23 -13.30 -20.15 15.16
C MET A 23 -11.84 -19.85 14.79
N ASP A 24 -10.96 -20.70 15.26
CA ASP A 24 -9.53 -20.67 14.94
C ASP A 24 -9.33 -20.87 13.43
N MET A 25 -8.40 -20.12 12.84
CA MET A 25 -8.09 -20.23 11.41
C MET A 25 -7.59 -21.62 11.01
N ASP A 26 -7.08 -22.40 11.95
CA ASP A 26 -6.63 -23.79 11.72
C ASP A 26 -7.81 -24.75 11.47
N GLU A 27 -8.99 -24.48 12.00
CA GLU A 27 -10.19 -25.31 11.77
C GLU A 27 -10.84 -25.08 10.40
N MET A 28 -10.64 -23.90 9.78
CA MET A 28 -11.13 -23.60 8.43
C MET A 28 -10.25 -24.17 7.30
N MET A 29 -9.02 -24.58 7.59
CA MET A 29 -8.11 -25.22 6.61
C MET A 29 -8.28 -26.73 6.50
N GLY A 30 -9.04 -27.36 7.40
CA GLY A 30 -9.22 -28.82 7.49
C GLY A 30 -10.22 -29.46 6.53
N LEU A 31 -10.89 -28.73 5.65
CA LEU A 31 -12.00 -29.24 4.84
C LEU A 31 -11.74 -29.33 3.33
N THR A 32 -10.51 -29.57 2.89
CA THR A 32 -10.25 -29.94 1.48
C THR A 32 -9.12 -30.98 1.37
N SER A 33 -9.30 -32.17 1.96
CA SER A 33 -8.64 -33.36 1.49
C SER A 33 -9.72 -34.35 1.07
N LEU A 34 -10.04 -34.35 -0.20
CA LEU A 34 -10.73 -35.49 -0.83
C LEU A 34 -9.67 -36.44 -1.37
N ASP A 35 -9.74 -37.63 -0.83
CA ASP A 35 -8.98 -38.81 -1.18
C ASP A 35 -8.90 -39.05 -2.70
N ASN A 36 -7.72 -39.33 -3.18
CA ASN A 36 -7.51 -40.07 -4.40
C ASN A 36 -6.43 -41.12 -4.13
N ASP A 37 -6.89 -42.28 -3.69
CA ASP A 37 -6.14 -43.54 -3.75
C ASP A 37 -5.86 -43.91 -5.21
N SER A 38 -4.59 -44.02 -5.56
CA SER A 38 -4.16 -44.93 -6.61
C SER A 38 -2.76 -45.43 -6.30
N GLU A 39 -2.72 -46.74 -5.98
CA GLU A 39 -1.55 -47.57 -5.87
C GLU A 39 -0.60 -47.46 -7.06
N MET A 40 0.69 -47.36 -6.79
CA MET A 40 1.70 -48.10 -7.58
C MET A 40 2.99 -48.30 -6.79
N ALA A 41 3.51 -49.48 -6.91
CA ALA A 41 4.56 -50.17 -6.19
C ALA A 41 5.98 -49.58 -6.30
N GLY A 42 6.72 -49.66 -5.21
CA GLY A 42 8.01 -50.27 -5.02
C GLY A 42 9.23 -49.83 -5.84
N ALA A 43 10.20 -49.21 -5.15
CA ALA A 43 11.63 -49.58 -5.25
C ALA A 43 12.38 -48.94 -4.07
N ALA A 44 12.95 -49.80 -3.24
CA ALA A 44 13.88 -49.45 -2.17
C ALA A 44 15.26 -49.17 -2.76
N ILE A 45 15.91 -48.06 -2.34
CA ILE A 45 17.36 -47.90 -2.44
C ILE A 45 17.87 -47.35 -1.10
N SER A 46 18.88 -48.08 -0.61
CA SER A 46 19.58 -48.03 0.66
C SER A 46 20.24 -46.70 1.00
N ALA A 47 20.21 -46.38 2.31
CA ALA A 47 20.97 -45.31 2.95
C ALA A 47 22.45 -45.71 3.07
N GLU A 48 23.37 -44.81 2.69
CA GLU A 48 24.76 -44.84 3.13
C GLU A 48 24.98 -43.67 4.11
N GLU A 49 25.43 -44.09 5.33
CA GLU A 49 25.91 -43.22 6.39
C GLU A 49 27.25 -42.59 5.98
N VAL A 50 27.38 -41.29 6.08
CA VAL A 50 28.69 -40.59 6.08
C VAL A 50 28.95 -40.09 7.47
N VAL A 51 29.91 -40.74 8.13
CA VAL A 51 30.51 -40.38 9.43
C VAL A 51 31.47 -39.20 9.22
N ILE A 52 31.27 -38.08 9.89
CA ILE A 52 32.25 -37.00 9.99
C ILE A 52 32.87 -37.01 11.39
N ALA A 53 34.18 -37.29 11.42
CA ALA A 53 35.00 -37.31 12.61
C ALA A 53 35.30 -35.90 13.14
N THR A 54 35.21 -35.79 14.44
CA THR A 54 35.73 -34.67 15.25
C THR A 54 37.22 -34.86 15.55
N PRO A 55 38.07 -33.84 15.57
CA PRO A 55 39.36 -33.89 16.25
C PRO A 55 39.31 -33.23 17.63
N THR A 56 39.89 -33.95 18.53
CA THR A 56 40.17 -33.71 19.95
C THR A 56 41.21 -32.62 20.21
N LYS A 57 41.07 -32.06 21.41
CA LYS A 57 41.97 -31.15 22.13
C LYS A 57 43.40 -31.68 22.25
N ASP A 58 44.35 -30.73 22.29
CA ASP A 58 45.41 -30.78 23.31
C ASP A 58 45.89 -29.38 23.70
N THR A 59 46.10 -29.27 24.97
CA THR A 59 46.66 -28.35 25.91
C THR A 59 48.06 -27.83 25.57
N ASP A 60 48.41 -26.56 25.91
CA ASP A 60 49.27 -26.22 27.01
C ASP A 60 49.71 -24.74 27.05
N GLU A 61 49.61 -24.25 28.29
CA GLU A 61 50.48 -23.33 29.05
C GLU A 61 50.63 -21.84 28.71
N LYS A 62 50.38 -21.12 29.80
CA LYS A 62 50.58 -19.76 30.30
C LYS A 62 52.08 -19.30 30.31
N PRO A 63 52.34 -18.14 30.93
CA PRO A 63 51.94 -16.73 30.79
C PRO A 63 53.18 -15.80 30.72
N VAL A 64 53.00 -14.51 30.41
CA VAL A 64 53.82 -13.42 31.02
C VAL A 64 53.16 -12.06 30.86
N SER A 65 53.10 -11.35 31.93
CA SER A 65 52.70 -10.00 32.25
C SER A 65 53.44 -8.93 31.48
N GLU A 66 52.79 -7.80 31.23
CA GLU A 66 53.30 -6.50 31.70
C GLU A 66 52.27 -5.38 31.44
N ALA A 67 52.00 -4.66 32.50
CA ALA A 67 51.22 -3.44 32.54
C ALA A 67 52.01 -2.27 31.93
N LYS A 68 51.36 -1.40 31.19
CA LYS A 68 51.85 -0.03 31.01
C LYS A 68 50.69 0.98 31.03
N ALA A 69 50.90 1.90 31.87
CA ALA A 69 50.28 3.08 32.36
C ALA A 69 49.40 3.88 31.37
N GLU A 70 48.28 4.38 31.90
CA GLU A 70 47.46 5.47 31.39
C GLU A 70 48.24 6.79 31.34
N GLU A 71 48.13 7.50 30.24
CA GLU A 71 48.39 8.94 30.18
C GLU A 71 47.06 9.72 30.06
N PRO A 72 46.93 10.86 30.75
CA PRO A 72 45.68 11.57 30.91
C PRO A 72 45.39 12.50 29.71
N ARG A 73 44.13 12.48 29.25
CA ARG A 73 43.59 13.46 28.28
C ARG A 73 43.53 14.86 28.87
N PRO A 74 43.91 15.91 28.15
CA PRO A 74 43.77 17.29 28.61
C PRO A 74 42.31 17.76 28.55
N GLN A 75 41.82 18.26 29.66
CA GLN A 75 40.56 19.01 29.77
C GLN A 75 40.73 20.37 29.09
N ILE A 76 39.91 20.63 28.06
CA ILE A 76 39.78 21.97 27.48
C ILE A 76 38.64 22.67 28.23
N LYS A 77 38.98 23.72 28.98
CA LYS A 77 38.05 24.64 29.62
C LYS A 77 37.33 25.47 28.57
N ALA A 78 36.03 25.48 28.67
CA ALA A 78 35.16 26.40 27.93
C ALA A 78 35.34 27.84 28.45
N THR A 79 35.74 28.73 27.59
CA THR A 79 35.41 30.17 27.70
C THR A 79 35.73 30.83 26.36
N ALA A 80 34.71 31.05 25.53
CA ALA A 80 34.78 32.04 24.46
C ALA A 80 33.39 32.68 24.34
N GLN A 81 33.36 33.94 24.69
CA GLN A 81 32.24 34.87 24.52
C GLN A 81 31.94 35.04 23.04
N VAL A 82 30.67 34.94 22.68
CA VAL A 82 30.15 35.26 21.34
C VAL A 82 30.01 36.79 21.26
N PRO A 83 30.62 37.48 20.30
CA PRO A 83 30.34 38.90 20.06
C PRO A 83 28.96 39.01 19.42
N LYS A 84 28.10 39.86 20.01
CA LYS A 84 26.85 40.35 19.39
C LYS A 84 27.24 41.26 18.24
N LEU A 85 26.85 40.88 17.02
CA LEU A 85 26.79 41.78 15.88
C LEU A 85 25.38 42.37 15.87
N ASP A 86 25.29 43.66 16.20
CA ASP A 86 24.11 44.48 15.94
C ASP A 86 24.12 44.78 14.44
N ILE A 87 23.21 44.18 13.70
CA ILE A 87 22.92 44.55 12.30
C ILE A 87 21.63 45.36 12.33
N GLU A 88 21.76 46.64 12.15
CA GLU A 88 20.64 47.52 11.79
C GLU A 88 20.11 47.09 10.44
N ILE A 89 18.82 46.74 10.39
CA ILE A 89 18.09 46.44 9.14
C ILE A 89 17.36 47.71 8.77
N ASP A 90 17.90 48.43 7.79
CA ASP A 90 17.17 49.45 7.07
C ASP A 90 16.10 48.84 6.18
N ASP A 91 14.84 49.07 6.46
CA ASP A 91 13.71 48.71 5.62
C ASP A 91 13.61 49.63 4.41
N PRO A 92 13.69 49.15 3.17
CA PRO A 92 13.22 49.91 2.01
C PRO A 92 11.70 49.65 1.81
N PRO A 93 10.91 50.71 1.52
CA PRO A 93 9.51 50.56 1.20
C PRO A 93 9.35 50.05 -0.23
N GLY A 94 8.97 48.81 -0.37
CA GLY A 94 8.64 48.21 -1.66
C GLY A 94 7.70 47.03 -1.42
N ALA A 95 6.44 47.24 -1.82
CA ALA A 95 5.42 46.19 -1.82
C ALA A 95 5.96 44.94 -2.51
N LEU A 96 6.29 43.90 -1.74
CA LEU A 96 6.45 42.57 -2.22
C LEU A 96 5.06 42.06 -2.63
N THR A 97 4.73 42.22 -3.89
CA THR A 97 3.72 41.40 -4.56
C THR A 97 4.17 39.95 -4.39
N ILE A 98 3.50 39.24 -3.51
CA ILE A 98 3.59 37.80 -3.45
C ILE A 98 3.13 37.30 -4.82
N LEU A 99 4.08 37.00 -5.68
CA LEU A 99 3.82 36.16 -6.83
C LEU A 99 3.35 34.83 -6.26
N GLU A 100 2.03 34.67 -6.20
CA GLU A 100 1.40 33.38 -6.04
C GLU A 100 2.06 32.43 -7.03
N ASN A 101 2.84 31.51 -6.54
CA ASN A 101 3.34 30.40 -7.32
C ASN A 101 2.13 29.63 -7.82
N ALA A 102 1.63 30.01 -9.00
CA ALA A 102 0.68 29.20 -9.72
C ALA A 102 1.30 27.81 -9.86
N PRO A 103 0.61 26.76 -9.44
CA PRO A 103 1.17 25.43 -9.43
C PRO A 103 1.66 25.06 -10.84
N ARG A 104 2.85 24.49 -10.94
CA ARG A 104 3.47 23.99 -12.17
C ARG A 104 2.70 22.80 -12.81
N THR A 105 1.41 22.72 -12.57
CA THR A 105 0.50 21.67 -13.05
C THR A 105 0.05 21.85 -14.51
N ARG A 106 0.35 22.97 -15.17
CA ARG A 106 -0.11 23.18 -16.56
C ARG A 106 0.44 22.16 -17.57
N GLY A 107 1.67 21.71 -17.43
CA GLY A 107 2.25 20.67 -18.30
C GLY A 107 1.73 19.27 -18.02
N LEU A 108 1.53 18.94 -16.72
CA LEU A 108 0.95 17.66 -16.31
C LEU A 108 -0.54 17.56 -16.68
N ALA A 109 -1.31 18.64 -16.50
CA ALA A 109 -2.73 18.67 -16.81
C ALA A 109 -3.01 18.47 -18.31
N THR A 110 -2.17 18.99 -19.21
CA THR A 110 -2.30 18.78 -20.66
C THR A 110 -1.90 17.38 -21.11
N ALA A 111 -0.87 16.80 -20.50
CA ALA A 111 -0.49 15.40 -20.73
C ALA A 111 -1.58 14.45 -20.20
N ALA A 112 -2.09 14.67 -19.00
CA ALA A 112 -3.20 13.90 -18.42
C ALA A 112 -4.50 14.01 -19.24
N ALA A 113 -4.78 15.16 -19.85
CA ALA A 113 -5.97 15.34 -20.72
C ALA A 113 -5.86 14.53 -22.02
N GLY A 114 -4.67 14.35 -22.58
CA GLY A 114 -4.44 13.47 -23.74
C GLY A 114 -4.59 12.00 -23.40
N GLN A 115 -4.09 11.57 -22.25
CA GLN A 115 -4.18 10.18 -21.80
C GLN A 115 -5.58 9.76 -21.35
N ARG A 116 -6.41 10.68 -20.90
CA ARG A 116 -7.83 10.42 -20.59
C ARG A 116 -8.70 10.16 -21.83
N LYS A 117 -8.19 10.47 -23.02
CA LYS A 117 -8.93 10.29 -24.29
C LYS A 117 -8.47 9.06 -25.09
N CYS A 118 -7.42 8.37 -24.67
CA CYS A 118 -6.93 7.19 -25.38
C CYS A 118 -7.89 6.00 -25.22
N GLN A 119 -7.93 5.15 -26.24
CA GLN A 119 -8.79 3.96 -26.22
C GLN A 119 -8.18 2.83 -25.39
N THR A 120 -6.88 2.65 -25.45
CA THR A 120 -6.15 1.60 -24.73
C THR A 120 -4.73 2.04 -24.45
N TYR A 121 -3.98 1.20 -23.72
CA TYR A 121 -2.57 1.43 -23.38
C TYR A 121 -1.71 0.26 -23.84
N ASP A 122 -0.48 0.56 -24.25
CA ASP A 122 0.61 -0.40 -24.31
C ASP A 122 1.44 -0.29 -23.03
N ILE A 123 1.60 -1.42 -22.33
CA ILE A 123 2.22 -1.47 -21.01
C ILE A 123 3.38 -2.45 -21.07
N LEU A 124 4.60 -1.90 -21.02
CA LEU A 124 5.84 -2.67 -21.15
C LEU A 124 6.67 -2.59 -19.86
N PRO A 125 7.07 -3.73 -19.27
CA PRO A 125 8.01 -3.75 -18.16
C PRO A 125 9.40 -3.36 -18.67
N THR A 126 9.99 -2.33 -18.08
CA THR A 126 11.33 -1.83 -18.47
C THR A 126 12.32 -1.82 -17.33
N MET A 127 11.83 -1.90 -16.09
CA MET A 127 12.63 -1.79 -14.88
C MET A 127 12.34 -2.93 -13.91
N ALA A 128 13.38 -3.42 -13.22
CA ALA A 128 13.22 -4.30 -12.06
C ALA A 128 13.95 -3.72 -10.84
N PHE A 129 13.26 -3.68 -9.73
CA PHE A 129 13.79 -3.24 -8.44
C PHE A 129 14.18 -4.49 -7.66
N LEU A 130 15.46 -4.70 -7.44
CA LEU A 130 15.95 -5.95 -6.85
C LEU A 130 15.69 -5.98 -5.36
N ASN A 131 14.85 -6.90 -4.92
CA ASN A 131 14.57 -7.20 -3.54
C ASN A 131 14.95 -8.65 -3.22
N GLN A 132 15.39 -8.90 -1.99
CA GLN A 132 15.68 -10.26 -1.51
C GLN A 132 14.45 -10.93 -0.89
N TYR A 133 13.52 -10.15 -0.37
CA TYR A 133 12.35 -10.58 0.35
C TYR A 133 11.08 -10.05 -0.31
N GLN A 134 9.96 -10.66 0.04
CA GLN A 134 8.63 -10.27 -0.43
C GLN A 134 8.30 -8.83 -0.03
N VAL A 135 7.64 -8.10 -0.94
CA VAL A 135 7.17 -6.74 -0.72
C VAL A 135 5.68 -6.77 -0.38
N TYR A 136 5.33 -6.44 0.86
CA TYR A 136 3.95 -6.46 1.32
C TYR A 136 3.19 -5.16 1.02
N ALA A 137 3.91 -4.05 1.05
CA ALA A 137 3.33 -2.73 0.82
C ALA A 137 4.27 -1.85 0.02
N ALA A 138 3.69 -1.03 -0.84
CA ALA A 138 4.40 0.01 -1.57
C ALA A 138 3.52 1.26 -1.65
N SER A 139 4.16 2.42 -1.64
CA SER A 139 3.53 3.72 -1.87
C SER A 139 4.49 4.63 -2.63
N ALA A 140 3.94 5.57 -3.38
CA ALA A 140 4.72 6.53 -4.15
C ALA A 140 4.21 7.95 -3.91
N VAL A 141 5.10 8.93 -3.98
CA VAL A 141 4.69 10.34 -3.96
C VAL A 141 3.94 10.70 -5.24
N ALA A 142 3.07 11.70 -5.19
CA ALA A 142 2.21 12.10 -6.30
C ALA A 142 2.97 12.35 -7.63
N ASN A 143 4.19 12.87 -7.56
CA ASN A 143 5.03 13.11 -8.74
C ASN A 143 5.91 11.92 -9.14
N MET A 144 5.75 10.76 -8.52
CA MET A 144 6.51 9.53 -8.74
C MET A 144 8.04 9.67 -8.57
N ARG A 145 8.54 10.75 -7.97
CA ARG A 145 9.98 10.91 -7.76
C ARG A 145 10.54 9.86 -6.81
N TRP A 146 9.82 9.63 -5.71
CA TRP A 146 10.19 8.69 -4.67
C TRP A 146 9.15 7.57 -4.57
N VAL A 147 9.63 6.36 -4.54
CA VAL A 147 8.83 5.17 -4.29
C VAL A 147 9.34 4.52 -3.01
N PHE A 148 8.42 4.07 -2.18
CA PHE A 148 8.72 3.40 -0.92
C PHE A 148 8.19 1.99 -0.96
N THR A 149 8.97 1.05 -0.44
CA THR A 149 8.56 -0.35 -0.31
C THR A 149 8.91 -0.86 1.08
N GLY A 150 8.06 -1.72 1.58
CA GLY A 150 8.27 -2.43 2.83
C GLY A 150 7.72 -3.84 2.73
N GLY A 151 8.29 -4.76 3.47
CA GLY A 151 7.93 -6.16 3.34
C GLY A 151 8.30 -7.00 4.55
N GLU A 152 8.57 -8.26 4.26
CA GLU A 152 8.87 -9.31 5.22
C GLU A 152 10.15 -9.03 6.03
N ASP A 153 11.11 -8.38 5.41
CA ASP A 153 12.42 -8.08 5.99
C ASP A 153 12.41 -7.02 7.10
N GLY A 154 11.29 -6.31 7.27
CA GLY A 154 11.16 -5.26 8.28
C GLY A 154 11.96 -3.99 7.95
N TYR A 155 12.32 -3.77 6.70
CA TYR A 155 12.95 -2.55 6.25
C TYR A 155 12.03 -1.74 5.35
N ILE A 156 12.01 -0.42 5.54
CA ILE A 156 11.42 0.51 4.60
C ILE A 156 12.53 0.98 3.67
N LYS A 157 12.34 0.78 2.37
CA LYS A 157 13.29 1.13 1.31
C LYS A 157 12.75 2.28 0.49
N LYS A 158 13.57 3.28 0.23
CA LYS A 158 13.28 4.43 -0.62
C LYS A 158 14.03 4.31 -1.93
N TRP A 159 13.31 4.44 -3.02
CA TRP A 159 13.83 4.31 -4.37
C TRP A 159 13.76 5.65 -5.11
N ASP A 160 14.84 6.02 -5.79
CA ASP A 160 14.84 7.14 -6.74
C ASP A 160 14.28 6.68 -8.09
N PHE A 161 12.99 6.94 -8.28
CA PHE A 161 12.29 6.50 -9.48
C PHE A 161 12.80 7.21 -10.74
N ASN A 162 13.09 8.52 -10.65
CA ASN A 162 13.62 9.27 -11.79
C ASN A 162 14.99 8.73 -12.23
N ALA A 163 15.87 8.43 -11.28
CA ALA A 163 17.17 7.81 -11.61
C ALA A 163 16.98 6.41 -12.22
N SER A 164 16.00 5.64 -11.78
CA SER A 164 15.68 4.32 -12.30
C SER A 164 15.16 4.38 -13.74
N VAL A 165 14.19 5.25 -14.02
CA VAL A 165 13.64 5.48 -15.38
C VAL A 165 14.72 5.92 -16.36
N ASN A 166 15.62 6.81 -15.92
CA ASN A 166 16.73 7.31 -16.74
C ASN A 166 17.87 6.30 -16.92
N GLY A 167 17.74 5.09 -16.37
CA GLY A 167 18.72 4.01 -16.54
C GLY A 167 20.06 4.29 -15.86
N LYS A 168 20.07 5.03 -14.72
CA LYS A 168 21.29 5.28 -13.95
C LYS A 168 21.95 3.96 -13.52
N GLN A 169 21.16 2.93 -13.29
CA GLN A 169 21.60 1.57 -13.03
C GLN A 169 21.02 0.63 -14.07
N MET A 170 21.88 -0.19 -14.68
CA MET A 170 21.46 -1.25 -15.60
C MET A 170 21.59 -2.59 -14.91
N LEU A 171 20.69 -3.52 -15.23
CA LEU A 171 20.79 -4.89 -14.76
C LEU A 171 21.93 -5.63 -15.45
N THR A 172 22.66 -6.43 -14.71
CA THR A 172 23.65 -7.37 -15.26
C THR A 172 22.95 -8.46 -16.07
N GLN A 173 23.68 -9.13 -16.96
CA GLN A 173 23.14 -10.22 -17.77
C GLN A 173 22.50 -11.31 -16.90
N GLY A 174 23.15 -11.71 -15.80
CA GLY A 174 22.61 -12.70 -14.88
C GLY A 174 21.30 -12.28 -14.22
N GLN A 175 21.16 -10.99 -13.85
CA GLN A 175 19.92 -10.45 -13.26
C GLN A 175 18.78 -10.38 -14.29
N ARG A 176 19.09 -10.09 -15.55
CA ARG A 176 18.08 -10.03 -16.62
C ARG A 176 17.46 -11.39 -16.94
N HIS A 177 18.18 -12.50 -16.74
CA HIS A 177 17.67 -13.85 -17.03
C HIS A 177 16.41 -14.22 -16.22
N SER A 178 16.18 -13.59 -15.08
CA SER A 178 14.99 -13.83 -14.26
C SER A 178 13.78 -12.99 -14.70
N HIS A 179 13.93 -12.12 -15.69
CA HIS A 179 12.89 -11.20 -16.17
C HIS A 179 12.68 -11.35 -17.68
N VAL A 180 11.62 -10.73 -18.19
CA VAL A 180 11.36 -10.64 -19.62
C VAL A 180 12.40 -9.74 -20.30
N ASP A 181 12.66 -9.96 -21.59
CA ASP A 181 13.76 -9.31 -22.34
C ASP A 181 13.72 -7.78 -22.32
N SER A 182 12.53 -7.19 -22.22
CA SER A 182 12.34 -5.73 -22.16
C SER A 182 12.87 -5.10 -20.87
N VAL A 183 13.05 -5.87 -19.81
CA VAL A 183 13.54 -5.40 -18.51
C VAL A 183 15.05 -5.30 -18.55
N ALA A 184 15.55 -4.08 -18.72
CA ALA A 184 16.98 -3.80 -18.81
C ALA A 184 17.48 -2.87 -17.69
N LYS A 185 16.60 -2.00 -17.15
CA LYS A 185 16.96 -1.00 -16.15
C LYS A 185 16.82 -1.58 -14.74
N GLY A 186 17.73 -1.23 -13.85
CA GLY A 186 17.67 -1.57 -12.42
C GLY A 186 17.11 -0.43 -11.59
N GLY A 187 16.36 -0.74 -10.57
CA GLY A 187 15.91 0.23 -9.57
C GLY A 187 17.08 0.82 -8.80
N VAL A 188 17.08 2.13 -8.61
CA VAL A 188 18.10 2.87 -7.85
C VAL A 188 17.59 3.10 -6.43
N MET A 189 18.14 2.35 -5.47
CA MET A 189 17.81 2.54 -4.05
C MET A 189 18.56 3.77 -3.53
N ALA A 190 17.83 4.72 -2.95
CA ALA A 190 18.39 5.94 -2.37
C ALA A 190 18.80 5.74 -0.91
N SER A 191 17.94 5.13 -0.12
CA SER A 191 18.15 4.87 1.30
C SER A 191 17.22 3.75 1.80
N TYR A 192 17.47 3.30 3.01
CA TYR A 192 16.61 2.36 3.72
C TYR A 192 16.78 2.54 5.23
N TRP A 193 15.78 2.14 6.02
CA TRP A 193 15.84 2.16 7.48
C TRP A 193 15.03 1.03 8.09
N GLU A 194 15.30 0.74 9.35
CA GLU A 194 14.63 -0.29 10.13
C GLU A 194 13.21 0.13 10.48
N HIS A 195 12.26 -0.79 10.29
CA HIS A 195 10.88 -0.65 10.71
C HIS A 195 10.70 -1.29 12.08
N ASN A 196 11.05 -0.54 13.12
CA ASN A 196 11.03 -1.00 14.50
C ASN A 196 9.68 -0.78 15.16
N ASP A 197 9.14 -1.84 15.72
CA ASP A 197 7.96 -1.87 16.58
C ASP A 197 8.40 -1.92 18.05
N VAL A 198 7.48 -1.68 18.96
CA VAL A 198 7.73 -1.76 20.41
C VAL A 198 7.00 -2.97 20.96
N ASN A 199 7.73 -3.90 21.58
CA ASN A 199 7.10 -5.04 22.24
C ASN A 199 6.49 -4.65 23.60
N GLU A 200 5.81 -5.59 24.26
CA GLU A 200 5.20 -5.39 25.58
C GLU A 200 6.21 -4.97 26.66
N SER A 201 7.48 -5.29 26.47
CA SER A 201 8.59 -4.92 27.38
C SER A 201 9.19 -3.54 27.08
N GLY A 202 8.66 -2.80 26.09
CA GLY A 202 9.17 -1.49 25.68
C GLY A 202 10.46 -1.54 24.86
N VAL A 203 10.85 -2.70 24.34
CA VAL A 203 12.06 -2.88 23.53
C VAL A 203 11.69 -2.81 22.05
N ASP A 204 12.47 -2.07 21.27
CA ASP A 204 12.35 -2.01 19.83
C ASP A 204 12.70 -3.38 19.21
N ILE A 205 11.79 -3.90 18.37
CA ILE A 205 11.96 -5.14 17.60
C ILE A 205 11.68 -4.86 16.13
N LEU A 206 12.44 -5.50 15.26
CA LEU A 206 12.21 -5.42 13.81
C LEU A 206 10.88 -6.09 13.46
N SER A 207 10.00 -5.36 12.78
CA SER A 207 8.65 -5.81 12.41
C SER A 207 8.44 -5.75 10.90
N PRO A 208 7.82 -6.75 10.27
CA PRO A 208 7.39 -6.66 8.88
C PRO A 208 6.47 -5.46 8.64
N VAL A 209 6.54 -4.88 7.44
CA VAL A 209 5.72 -3.74 7.03
C VAL A 209 4.47 -4.26 6.33
N TYR A 210 3.32 -4.27 7.01
CA TYR A 210 2.07 -4.81 6.46
C TYR A 210 1.34 -3.85 5.53
N SER A 211 1.44 -2.57 5.81
CA SER A 211 0.81 -1.50 5.03
C SER A 211 1.63 -0.23 5.11
N MET A 212 1.47 0.65 4.15
CA MET A 212 2.26 1.87 4.04
C MET A 212 1.51 2.90 3.21
N ASP A 213 1.65 4.17 3.60
CA ASP A 213 1.28 5.29 2.75
C ASP A 213 2.22 6.47 2.99
N VAL A 214 2.37 7.36 2.00
CA VAL A 214 3.34 8.46 2.02
C VAL A 214 2.68 9.79 1.70
N HIS A 215 3.08 10.84 2.42
CA HIS A 215 2.72 12.22 2.13
C HIS A 215 3.11 12.62 0.70
N SER A 216 2.27 13.42 0.01
CA SER A 216 2.44 13.79 -1.40
C SER A 216 3.81 14.37 -1.75
N GLU A 217 4.41 15.12 -0.82
CA GLU A 217 5.75 15.73 -0.97
C GLU A 217 6.86 14.95 -0.25
N ALA A 218 6.63 13.71 0.17
CA ALA A 218 7.57 12.92 0.93
C ALA A 218 8.08 13.59 2.23
N MET A 219 7.22 14.33 2.93
CA MET A 219 7.59 14.92 4.22
C MET A 219 7.71 13.84 5.30
N TRP A 220 6.75 12.94 5.33
CA TRP A 220 6.63 11.84 6.26
C TRP A 220 5.93 10.64 5.61
N LEU A 221 6.00 9.50 6.26
CA LEU A 221 5.42 8.24 5.83
C LEU A 221 4.77 7.55 7.04
N VAL A 222 3.66 6.87 6.81
CA VAL A 222 3.01 5.99 7.80
C VAL A 222 3.16 4.53 7.42
N SER A 223 3.36 3.67 8.41
CA SER A 223 3.49 2.23 8.20
C SER A 223 2.76 1.44 9.27
N GLY A 224 2.11 0.35 8.86
CA GLY A 224 1.39 -0.56 9.72
C GLY A 224 2.24 -1.73 10.18
N MET A 225 2.22 -2.01 11.47
CA MET A 225 3.02 -3.03 12.15
C MET A 225 2.21 -4.28 12.46
N LYS A 226 2.92 -5.36 12.75
CA LYS A 226 2.33 -6.65 13.14
C LYS A 226 1.58 -6.56 14.47
N SER A 227 2.06 -5.75 15.41
CA SER A 227 1.42 -5.57 16.73
C SER A 227 0.06 -4.87 16.70
N GLY A 228 -0.22 -4.12 15.62
CA GLY A 228 -1.35 -3.20 15.52
C GLY A 228 -0.96 -1.74 15.71
N ASN A 229 0.30 -1.45 15.96
CA ASN A 229 0.80 -0.10 15.99
C ASN A 229 0.96 0.47 14.57
N ILE A 230 0.88 1.81 14.47
CA ILE A 230 1.16 2.54 13.24
C ILE A 230 2.32 3.49 13.52
N GLY A 231 3.40 3.33 12.78
CA GLY A 231 4.57 4.21 12.88
C GLY A 231 4.44 5.40 11.95
N LEU A 232 4.71 6.60 12.45
CA LEU A 232 4.91 7.81 11.67
C LEU A 232 6.40 8.11 11.58
N TRP A 233 6.94 8.18 10.37
CA TRP A 233 8.37 8.30 10.08
C TRP A 233 8.68 9.58 9.34
N SER A 234 9.75 10.25 9.70
CA SER A 234 10.30 11.37 8.93
C SER A 234 11.01 10.85 7.68
N VAL A 235 10.77 11.52 6.54
CA VAL A 235 11.35 11.13 5.24
C VAL A 235 12.24 12.24 4.67
N ARG A 236 11.84 13.49 4.78
CA ARG A 236 12.56 14.61 4.15
C ARG A 236 13.70 15.12 5.01
N HIS A 237 13.49 15.15 6.32
CA HIS A 237 14.47 15.59 7.31
C HIS A 237 14.63 14.49 8.36
N ASP A 238 15.84 14.20 8.77
CA ASP A 238 16.16 13.09 9.69
C ASP A 238 15.53 11.77 9.22
N GLU A 239 15.86 11.36 8.01
CA GLU A 239 15.27 10.22 7.33
C GLU A 239 15.32 8.94 8.15
N GLY A 240 14.19 8.22 8.23
CA GLY A 240 14.06 7.01 9.00
C GLY A 240 13.86 7.21 10.52
N ARG A 241 13.75 8.45 10.99
CA ARG A 241 13.42 8.72 12.39
C ARG A 241 11.95 8.51 12.64
N ARG A 242 11.61 7.66 13.61
CA ARG A 242 10.24 7.50 14.10
C ARG A 242 9.81 8.75 14.87
N ILE A 243 8.76 9.44 14.37
CA ILE A 243 8.20 10.64 14.99
C ILE A 243 7.29 10.26 16.15
N THR A 244 6.37 9.33 15.89
CA THR A 244 5.39 8.85 16.88
C THR A 244 4.88 7.46 16.52
N LEU A 245 4.23 6.83 17.50
CA LEU A 245 3.51 5.58 17.38
C LEU A 245 2.04 5.83 17.73
N LEU A 246 1.14 5.44 16.82
CA LEU A 246 -0.30 5.45 17.05
C LEU A 246 -0.72 4.03 17.43
N SER A 247 -1.19 3.83 18.66
CA SER A 247 -1.49 2.51 19.22
C SER A 247 -2.96 2.44 19.59
N LYS A 248 -3.73 1.61 18.89
CA LYS A 248 -5.15 1.32 19.20
C LYS A 248 -5.58 -0.04 18.67
N HIS A 249 -5.11 -0.43 17.47
CA HIS A 249 -5.39 -1.74 16.93
C HIS A 249 -4.71 -2.85 17.75
N LYS A 250 -5.32 -4.04 17.76
CA LYS A 250 -4.85 -5.22 18.52
C LYS A 250 -4.24 -6.31 17.64
N LYS A 251 -4.32 -6.15 16.31
CA LYS A 251 -3.81 -7.09 15.29
C LYS A 251 -3.14 -6.30 14.17
N PRO A 252 -2.42 -6.97 13.25
CA PRO A 252 -1.71 -6.29 12.17
C PRO A 252 -2.56 -5.26 11.41
N VAL A 253 -1.97 -4.11 11.12
CA VAL A 253 -2.62 -3.06 10.34
C VAL A 253 -2.41 -3.36 8.86
N SER A 254 -3.44 -3.90 8.22
CA SER A 254 -3.37 -4.41 6.85
C SER A 254 -3.45 -3.34 5.77
N VAL A 255 -4.09 -2.21 6.06
CA VAL A 255 -4.29 -1.12 5.10
C VAL A 255 -4.16 0.22 5.80
N LEU A 256 -3.47 1.14 5.15
CA LEU A 256 -3.35 2.55 5.53
C LEU A 256 -3.67 3.42 4.31
N ARG A 257 -4.43 4.50 4.52
CA ARG A 257 -4.67 5.54 3.53
C ARG A 257 -4.66 6.91 4.19
N ILE A 258 -3.78 7.77 3.73
CA ILE A 258 -3.76 9.19 4.12
C ILE A 258 -4.97 9.85 3.48
N SER A 259 -5.67 10.70 4.24
CA SER A 259 -6.80 11.46 3.70
C SER A 259 -6.32 12.45 2.62
N PRO A 260 -7.17 12.80 1.65
CA PRO A 260 -6.78 13.71 0.57
C PRO A 260 -6.35 15.11 1.03
N ASP A 261 -6.74 15.53 2.23
CA ASP A 261 -6.33 16.77 2.89
C ASP A 261 -4.99 16.63 3.65
N GLU A 262 -4.46 15.40 3.76
CA GLU A 262 -3.21 15.05 4.45
C GLU A 262 -3.18 15.34 5.96
N TYR A 263 -4.32 15.71 6.57
CA TYR A 263 -4.44 15.92 8.03
C TYR A 263 -4.96 14.68 8.76
N GLY A 264 -5.50 13.73 8.03
CA GLY A 264 -6.07 12.51 8.58
C GLY A 264 -5.44 11.24 8.00
N LEU A 265 -5.67 10.14 8.70
CA LEU A 265 -5.25 8.80 8.31
C LEU A 265 -6.39 7.83 8.55
N VAL A 266 -6.71 6.99 7.58
CA VAL A 266 -7.59 5.83 7.79
C VAL A 266 -6.75 4.58 7.89
N SER A 267 -6.98 3.79 8.93
CA SER A 267 -6.34 2.51 9.14
C SER A 267 -7.38 1.38 9.20
N GLY A 268 -7.06 0.28 8.55
CA GLY A 268 -7.80 -0.98 8.63
C GLY A 268 -6.92 -2.09 9.16
N SER A 269 -7.46 -2.94 10.03
CA SER A 269 -6.70 -3.99 10.69
C SER A 269 -7.41 -5.35 10.61
N TRP A 270 -6.65 -6.39 10.89
CA TRP A 270 -7.18 -7.74 11.08
C TRP A 270 -8.04 -7.89 12.34
N ASP A 271 -8.05 -6.88 13.22
CA ASP A 271 -8.98 -6.80 14.36
C ASP A 271 -10.39 -6.36 13.97
N ARG A 272 -10.69 -6.22 12.67
CA ARG A 272 -11.98 -5.83 12.08
C ARG A 272 -12.32 -4.35 12.20
N ALA A 273 -11.49 -3.57 12.89
CA ALA A 273 -11.71 -2.15 13.07
C ALA A 273 -11.18 -1.33 11.90
N VAL A 274 -11.92 -0.30 11.53
CA VAL A 274 -11.46 0.78 10.67
C VAL A 274 -11.49 2.07 11.49
N LEU A 275 -10.34 2.73 11.62
CA LEU A 275 -10.18 3.92 12.44
C LEU A 275 -9.73 5.12 11.59
N TYR A 276 -10.32 6.28 11.85
CA TYR A 276 -9.88 7.55 11.30
C TYR A 276 -9.14 8.33 12.39
N TRP A 277 -7.92 8.67 12.10
CA TRP A 277 -7.00 9.38 12.99
C TRP A 277 -6.86 10.83 12.56
N ASP A 278 -6.87 11.74 13.50
CA ASP A 278 -6.39 13.11 13.33
C ASP A 278 -4.88 13.13 13.58
N LEU A 279 -4.09 13.37 12.55
CA LEU A 279 -2.63 13.37 12.61
C LEU A 279 -2.07 14.55 13.42
N ASN A 280 -2.81 15.64 13.57
CA ASN A 280 -2.38 16.78 14.38
C ASN A 280 -2.40 16.44 15.87
N THR A 281 -3.39 15.67 16.31
CA THR A 281 -3.54 15.30 17.72
C THR A 281 -3.02 13.89 18.02
N GLY A 282 -2.81 13.05 17.00
CA GLY A 282 -2.44 11.63 17.14
C GLY A 282 -3.54 10.77 17.74
N LYS A 283 -4.79 11.25 17.76
CA LYS A 283 -5.94 10.54 18.35
C LYS A 283 -6.89 10.02 17.31
N VAL A 284 -7.64 8.97 17.68
CA VAL A 284 -8.76 8.47 16.88
C VAL A 284 -9.89 9.48 16.93
N ALA A 285 -10.20 10.07 15.78
CA ALA A 285 -11.32 11.00 15.62
C ALA A 285 -12.64 10.25 15.36
N ARG A 286 -12.58 9.08 14.69
CA ARG A 286 -13.76 8.27 14.37
C ARG A 286 -13.41 6.79 14.24
N ALA A 287 -14.33 5.93 14.67
CA ALA A 287 -14.29 4.50 14.40
C ALA A 287 -15.48 4.10 13.53
N PHE A 288 -15.24 3.21 12.57
CA PHE A 288 -16.24 2.68 11.66
C PHE A 288 -16.52 1.22 12.05
N ALA A 289 -17.59 1.00 12.76
CA ALA A 289 -18.02 -0.33 13.17
C ALA A 289 -19.00 -0.91 12.15
N GLY A 290 -18.79 -2.15 11.72
CA GLY A 290 -19.68 -2.80 10.74
C GLY A 290 -19.07 -4.02 10.05
N HIS A 291 -17.76 -4.11 9.99
CA HIS A 291 -17.08 -5.29 9.45
C HIS A 291 -17.02 -6.42 10.48
N MET A 292 -17.27 -7.64 10.01
CA MET A 292 -17.23 -8.84 10.84
C MET A 292 -15.94 -9.65 10.66
N SER A 293 -15.09 -9.26 9.72
CA SER A 293 -13.82 -9.93 9.41
C SER A 293 -12.70 -8.93 9.12
N GLN A 294 -11.50 -9.44 8.83
CA GLN A 294 -10.29 -8.70 8.56
C GLN A 294 -10.48 -7.71 7.39
N ILE A 295 -9.96 -6.50 7.53
CA ILE A 295 -10.03 -5.48 6.51
C ILE A 295 -9.01 -5.79 5.41
N SER A 296 -9.46 -5.82 4.15
CA SER A 296 -8.63 -6.13 2.99
C SER A 296 -8.24 -4.90 2.17
N SER A 297 -9.15 -3.93 2.01
CA SER A 297 -8.89 -2.72 1.22
C SER A 297 -9.65 -1.52 1.77
N ILE A 298 -9.05 -0.34 1.63
CA ILE A 298 -9.62 0.96 1.97
C ILE A 298 -9.26 1.92 0.85
N GLU A 299 -10.26 2.64 0.30
CA GLU A 299 -10.05 3.60 -0.77
C GLU A 299 -10.96 4.82 -0.61
N PHE A 300 -10.41 6.01 -0.77
CA PHE A 300 -11.22 7.22 -0.89
C PHE A 300 -11.82 7.33 -2.29
N GLN A 301 -13.06 7.81 -2.38
CA GLN A 301 -13.70 8.08 -3.66
C GLN A 301 -12.92 9.18 -4.41
N PRO A 302 -12.51 8.97 -5.67
CA PRO A 302 -11.92 10.03 -6.47
C PRO A 302 -12.97 11.10 -6.73
N TRP A 303 -12.66 12.34 -6.44
CA TRP A 303 -13.59 13.44 -6.54
C TRP A 303 -13.12 14.48 -7.54
N SER A 304 -13.94 14.79 -8.55
CA SER A 304 -13.70 15.94 -9.41
C SER A 304 -14.54 17.14 -8.95
N ALA A 305 -13.97 18.32 -8.96
CA ALA A 305 -14.67 19.54 -8.57
C ALA A 305 -15.99 19.75 -9.36
N ALA A 306 -16.02 19.32 -10.62
CA ALA A 306 -17.22 19.39 -11.48
C ALA A 306 -18.36 18.50 -11.00
N GLN A 307 -18.04 17.32 -10.47
CA GLN A 307 -19.06 16.38 -9.94
C GLN A 307 -19.63 16.91 -8.62
N PHE A 308 -18.81 17.55 -7.81
CA PHE A 308 -19.25 18.17 -6.57
C PHE A 308 -20.26 19.30 -6.82
N GLN A 309 -19.99 20.18 -7.77
CA GLN A 309 -20.89 21.28 -8.17
C GLN A 309 -22.23 20.77 -8.73
N ALA A 310 -22.17 19.72 -9.55
CA ALA A 310 -23.36 19.13 -10.14
C ALA A 310 -24.28 18.43 -9.11
N GLN A 311 -23.71 17.81 -8.08
CA GLN A 311 -24.48 17.11 -7.04
C GLN A 311 -25.12 18.04 -6.01
N GLN A 312 -24.54 19.21 -5.77
CA GLN A 312 -25.03 20.16 -4.76
C GLN A 312 -25.94 21.25 -5.34
N GLY A 313 -26.04 21.34 -6.69
CA GLY A 313 -26.82 22.42 -7.34
C GLY A 313 -26.26 23.82 -7.03
N LEU A 314 -25.00 23.91 -6.66
CA LEU A 314 -24.32 25.15 -6.32
C LEU A 314 -23.80 25.83 -7.59
N GLU A 315 -24.04 27.14 -7.70
CA GLU A 315 -23.41 27.94 -8.72
C GLU A 315 -21.87 28.02 -8.51
N PRO A 316 -21.08 28.22 -9.56
CA PRO A 316 -19.61 28.17 -9.48
C PRO A 316 -18.97 29.15 -8.47
N SER A 317 -19.68 30.21 -8.11
CA SER A 317 -19.20 31.26 -7.19
C SER A 317 -19.14 30.82 -5.72
N ASP A 318 -19.92 29.80 -5.33
CA ASP A 318 -20.01 29.38 -3.93
C ASP A 318 -19.04 28.23 -3.59
N ALA A 319 -18.31 27.74 -4.57
CA ALA A 319 -17.39 26.60 -4.42
C ALA A 319 -16.04 26.97 -3.78
N GLU A 320 -15.75 28.26 -3.59
CA GLU A 320 -14.46 28.72 -3.03
C GLU A 320 -14.29 28.42 -1.53
N SER A 321 -15.39 28.14 -0.81
CA SER A 321 -15.37 27.86 0.63
C SER A 321 -15.29 26.38 0.97
N PHE A 322 -15.34 25.48 -0.01
CA PHE A 322 -15.24 24.03 0.21
C PHE A 322 -13.80 23.55 0.00
N ASP A 323 -13.33 22.77 0.95
CA ASP A 323 -12.03 22.10 0.84
C ASP A 323 -12.05 21.16 -0.38
N LYS A 324 -11.40 21.58 -1.46
CA LYS A 324 -11.38 20.91 -2.76
C LYS A 324 -10.72 19.53 -2.71
N ASN A 325 -10.08 19.20 -1.59
CA ASN A 325 -9.27 17.99 -1.41
C ASN A 325 -9.97 16.91 -0.58
N ALA A 326 -11.06 17.21 0.12
CA ALA A 326 -11.72 16.23 0.97
C ALA A 326 -12.64 15.30 0.18
N SER A 327 -12.34 14.01 0.12
CA SER A 327 -13.28 12.99 -0.35
C SER A 327 -14.25 12.62 0.78
N PRO A 328 -15.55 12.91 0.64
CA PRO A 328 -16.51 12.65 1.70
C PRO A 328 -16.91 11.17 1.83
N VAL A 329 -16.49 10.31 0.91
CA VAL A 329 -16.89 8.92 0.86
C VAL A 329 -15.69 8.00 0.94
N LEU A 330 -15.78 7.04 1.86
CA LEU A 330 -14.78 6.01 2.09
C LEU A 330 -15.35 4.65 1.71
N LEU A 331 -14.63 3.90 0.90
CA LEU A 331 -14.90 2.50 0.57
C LEU A 331 -14.03 1.62 1.46
N THR A 332 -14.63 0.63 2.10
CA THR A 332 -13.92 -0.39 2.87
C THR A 332 -14.40 -1.78 2.49
N THR A 333 -13.48 -2.73 2.39
CA THR A 333 -13.81 -4.13 2.13
C THR A 333 -13.16 -5.05 3.15
N SER A 334 -13.77 -6.20 3.38
CA SER A 334 -13.27 -7.21 4.30
C SER A 334 -13.32 -8.63 3.70
N ILE A 335 -12.56 -9.52 4.32
CA ILE A 335 -12.42 -10.92 3.85
C ILE A 335 -13.75 -11.68 3.85
N ASP A 336 -14.72 -11.33 4.70
CA ASP A 336 -16.08 -11.89 4.67
C ASP A 336 -16.92 -11.46 3.45
N GLY A 337 -16.34 -10.66 2.56
CA GLY A 337 -16.98 -10.20 1.34
C GLY A 337 -17.82 -8.95 1.48
N GLN A 338 -17.90 -8.37 2.66
CA GLN A 338 -18.56 -7.10 2.86
C GLN A 338 -17.82 -5.98 2.13
N CYS A 339 -18.58 -5.13 1.48
CA CYS A 339 -18.12 -3.92 0.84
C CYS A 339 -19.00 -2.78 1.35
N LEU A 340 -18.45 -1.88 2.13
CA LEU A 340 -19.16 -0.84 2.85
C LEU A 340 -18.72 0.54 2.38
N LEU A 341 -19.69 1.44 2.17
CA LEU A 341 -19.46 2.85 1.90
C LEU A 341 -19.86 3.68 3.12
N TRP A 342 -18.97 4.57 3.49
CA TRP A 342 -19.13 5.46 4.63
C TRP A 342 -19.12 6.90 4.16
N ASP A 343 -20.12 7.68 4.58
CA ASP A 343 -20.07 9.15 4.44
C ASP A 343 -19.26 9.72 5.61
N MET A 344 -18.13 10.32 5.30
CA MET A 344 -17.23 10.91 6.29
C MET A 344 -17.85 12.14 6.98
N ARG A 345 -18.84 12.80 6.36
CA ARG A 345 -19.55 13.98 6.91
C ARG A 345 -20.61 13.59 7.94
N ALA A 346 -21.13 12.37 7.85
CA ALA A 346 -22.23 11.90 8.67
C ALA A 346 -21.76 10.87 9.71
N PRO A 347 -21.32 11.31 10.91
CA PRO A 347 -20.66 10.43 11.88
C PRO A 347 -21.56 9.30 12.43
N ARG A 348 -22.87 9.42 12.29
CA ARG A 348 -23.85 8.42 12.77
C ARG A 348 -24.63 7.72 11.66
N ALA A 349 -24.31 7.99 10.38
CA ALA A 349 -24.98 7.30 9.30
C ALA A 349 -24.52 5.84 9.24
N LEU A 350 -25.49 4.94 9.00
CA LEU A 350 -25.19 3.55 8.70
C LEU A 350 -24.48 3.46 7.34
N PRO A 351 -23.52 2.55 7.19
CA PRO A 351 -22.86 2.36 5.91
C PRO A 351 -23.82 1.80 4.86
N HIS A 352 -23.61 2.21 3.61
CA HIS A 352 -24.26 1.52 2.50
C HIS A 352 -23.48 0.24 2.18
N SER A 353 -24.19 -0.90 2.21
CA SER A 353 -23.58 -2.22 2.02
C SER A 353 -23.86 -2.75 0.61
N PHE A 354 -22.82 -3.18 -0.09
CA PHE A 354 -22.92 -3.93 -1.34
C PHE A 354 -22.82 -5.42 -1.06
N MET A 355 -23.71 -6.18 -1.70
CA MET A 355 -23.79 -7.62 -1.50
C MET A 355 -23.09 -8.37 -2.62
N PRO A 356 -22.32 -9.44 -2.31
CA PRO A 356 -21.76 -10.32 -3.34
C PRO A 356 -22.89 -11.03 -4.13
N PRO A 357 -22.62 -11.48 -5.36
CA PRO A 357 -23.56 -12.31 -6.11
C PRO A 357 -23.91 -13.58 -5.33
N LYS A 358 -25.13 -14.10 -5.52
CA LYS A 358 -25.55 -15.36 -4.89
C LYS A 358 -24.57 -16.49 -5.29
N LYS A 359 -24.16 -17.30 -4.31
CA LYS A 359 -23.21 -18.43 -4.46
C LYS A 359 -21.76 -18.02 -4.76
N THR A 360 -21.39 -16.75 -4.59
CA THR A 360 -19.98 -16.33 -4.67
C THR A 360 -19.32 -16.58 -3.32
N PRO A 361 -18.12 -17.20 -3.28
CA PRO A 361 -17.31 -17.23 -2.06
C PRO A 361 -17.11 -15.81 -1.52
N PRO A 362 -17.17 -15.60 -0.20
CA PRO A 362 -17.26 -14.25 0.34
C PRO A 362 -16.04 -13.38 0.01
N TRP A 363 -14.85 -13.86 0.14
CA TRP A 363 -13.60 -13.11 0.16
C TRP A 363 -13.51 -11.98 -0.86
N ALA A 364 -13.57 -10.75 -0.36
CA ALA A 364 -13.18 -9.55 -1.09
C ALA A 364 -11.73 -9.24 -0.75
N THR A 365 -10.83 -9.37 -1.72
CA THR A 365 -9.38 -9.27 -1.53
C THR A 365 -8.84 -7.90 -1.84
N SER A 366 -9.47 -7.20 -2.80
CA SER A 366 -9.09 -5.86 -3.24
C SER A 366 -10.30 -5.09 -3.74
N ALA A 367 -10.23 -3.78 -3.74
CA ALA A 367 -11.24 -2.92 -4.35
C ALA A 367 -10.61 -1.66 -4.94
N CYS A 368 -11.24 -1.09 -5.95
CA CYS A 368 -10.89 0.22 -6.47
C CYS A 368 -12.12 0.95 -7.01
N TRP A 369 -11.99 2.26 -7.12
CA TRP A 369 -12.98 3.12 -7.76
C TRP A 369 -12.75 3.24 -9.26
N SER A 370 -13.81 3.51 -10.01
CA SER A 370 -13.68 4.08 -11.35
C SER A 370 -13.15 5.52 -11.26
N SER A 371 -12.52 6.01 -12.33
CA SER A 371 -11.95 7.36 -12.36
C SER A 371 -13.01 8.48 -12.21
N ASP A 372 -14.28 8.19 -12.52
CA ASP A 372 -15.41 9.10 -12.34
C ASP A 372 -16.06 9.01 -10.94
N GLY A 373 -15.59 8.07 -10.09
CA GLY A 373 -16.11 7.86 -8.74
C GLY A 373 -17.54 7.33 -8.67
N ARG A 374 -18.11 6.83 -9.78
CA ARG A 374 -19.49 6.31 -9.84
C ARG A 374 -19.58 4.80 -9.71
N ARG A 375 -18.51 4.09 -10.04
CA ARG A 375 -18.46 2.64 -10.01
C ARG A 375 -17.38 2.15 -9.07
N ILE A 376 -17.61 0.97 -8.53
CA ILE A 376 -16.70 0.26 -7.64
C ILE A 376 -16.43 -1.10 -8.25
N TYR A 377 -15.17 -1.49 -8.25
CA TYR A 377 -14.72 -2.82 -8.67
C TYR A 377 -14.17 -3.55 -7.46
N VAL A 378 -14.69 -4.75 -7.21
CA VAL A 378 -14.30 -5.59 -6.06
C VAL A 378 -13.73 -6.91 -6.57
N GLY A 379 -12.45 -7.15 -6.30
CA GLY A 379 -11.76 -8.38 -6.62
C GLY A 379 -12.10 -9.48 -5.61
N ARG A 380 -12.36 -10.67 -6.12
CA ARG A 380 -12.78 -11.83 -5.34
C ARG A 380 -11.76 -12.96 -5.39
N ARG A 381 -11.79 -13.82 -4.38
CA ARG A 381 -10.95 -15.04 -4.33
C ARG A 381 -11.26 -16.04 -5.45
N ASN A 382 -12.48 -16.04 -5.97
CA ASN A 382 -12.95 -16.99 -7.00
C ASN A 382 -12.66 -16.51 -8.44
N ASN A 383 -11.60 -15.77 -8.68
CA ASN A 383 -11.19 -15.27 -10.00
C ASN A 383 -12.22 -14.35 -10.67
N THR A 384 -13.00 -13.62 -9.89
CA THR A 384 -13.98 -12.67 -10.44
C THR A 384 -13.73 -11.26 -9.93
N VAL A 385 -14.16 -10.28 -10.71
CA VAL A 385 -14.26 -8.89 -10.30
C VAL A 385 -15.71 -8.47 -10.45
N ASP A 386 -16.34 -8.05 -9.36
CA ASP A 386 -17.70 -7.55 -9.34
C ASP A 386 -17.69 -6.04 -9.53
N GLU A 387 -18.52 -5.55 -10.45
CA GLU A 387 -18.75 -4.13 -10.71
C GLU A 387 -20.06 -3.70 -10.05
N TYR A 388 -20.00 -2.64 -9.25
CA TYR A 388 -21.16 -2.02 -8.63
C TYR A 388 -21.26 -0.57 -9.12
N GLU A 389 -22.48 -0.11 -9.37
CA GLU A 389 -22.75 1.28 -9.74
C GLU A 389 -23.53 1.97 -8.62
N LEU A 390 -23.05 3.14 -8.20
CA LEU A 390 -23.73 3.95 -7.19
C LEU A 390 -25.12 4.34 -7.70
N GLY A 391 -26.12 4.12 -6.85
CA GLY A 391 -27.52 4.41 -7.20
C GLY A 391 -28.29 3.28 -7.90
N MET A 392 -27.63 2.21 -8.35
CA MET A 392 -28.29 1.04 -8.97
C MET A 392 -28.65 -0.07 -7.97
N GLY A 393 -28.42 0.15 -6.68
CA GLY A 393 -28.71 -0.81 -5.62
C GLY A 393 -27.50 -1.60 -5.15
N ALA A 394 -27.73 -2.57 -4.27
CA ALA A 394 -26.66 -3.31 -3.57
C ALA A 394 -26.11 -4.50 -4.36
N GLN A 395 -26.70 -4.86 -5.52
CA GLN A 395 -26.25 -6.00 -6.32
C GLN A 395 -25.28 -5.55 -7.40
N PRO A 396 -24.31 -6.42 -7.80
CA PRO A 396 -23.39 -6.08 -8.86
C PRO A 396 -24.12 -5.94 -10.21
N THR A 397 -23.75 -4.93 -10.97
CA THR A 397 -24.26 -4.67 -12.33
C THR A 397 -23.63 -5.62 -13.33
N ARG A 398 -22.35 -5.97 -13.11
CA ARG A 398 -21.59 -6.89 -13.97
C ARG A 398 -20.54 -7.64 -13.16
N THR A 399 -20.20 -8.86 -13.62
CA THR A 399 -19.10 -9.65 -13.07
C THR A 399 -18.13 -10.01 -14.19
N LEU A 400 -16.88 -9.58 -14.06
CA LEU A 400 -15.76 -9.95 -14.92
C LEU A 400 -15.18 -11.26 -14.43
N LYS A 401 -14.99 -12.24 -15.34
CA LYS A 401 -14.47 -13.57 -14.99
C LYS A 401 -13.08 -13.76 -15.59
N LEU A 402 -12.10 -14.00 -14.74
CA LEU A 402 -10.76 -14.41 -15.15
C LEU A 402 -10.75 -15.90 -15.50
N PRO A 403 -9.73 -16.40 -16.22
CA PRO A 403 -9.54 -17.83 -16.46
C PRO A 403 -9.52 -18.64 -15.15
N MET A 404 -9.98 -19.89 -15.18
CA MET A 404 -10.19 -20.69 -13.97
C MET A 404 -8.94 -20.88 -13.11
N ASN A 405 -7.75 -20.90 -13.72
CA ASN A 405 -6.49 -21.12 -13.03
C ASN A 405 -5.76 -19.83 -12.61
N SER A 406 -6.43 -18.69 -12.70
CA SER A 406 -5.79 -17.39 -12.42
C SER A 406 -5.56 -17.13 -10.93
N GLY A 407 -6.24 -17.86 -10.06
CA GLY A 407 -6.18 -17.61 -8.62
C GLY A 407 -6.93 -16.34 -8.17
N PRO A 408 -6.85 -15.99 -6.88
CA PRO A 408 -7.49 -14.80 -6.33
C PRO A 408 -7.10 -13.52 -7.04
N VAL A 409 -8.03 -12.56 -7.13
CA VAL A 409 -7.74 -11.20 -7.60
C VAL A 409 -7.18 -10.39 -6.45
N THR A 410 -5.87 -10.21 -6.40
CA THR A 410 -5.15 -9.67 -5.23
C THR A 410 -5.00 -8.17 -5.23
N ALA A 411 -4.95 -7.54 -6.41
CA ALA A 411 -4.88 -6.10 -6.54
C ALA A 411 -5.66 -5.60 -7.76
N LEU A 412 -6.27 -4.43 -7.63
CA LEU A 412 -7.02 -3.74 -8.66
C LEU A 412 -6.57 -2.29 -8.76
N ALA A 413 -6.49 -1.75 -9.97
CA ALA A 413 -6.26 -0.34 -10.19
C ALA A 413 -6.94 0.14 -11.49
N MET A 414 -7.49 1.35 -11.46
CA MET A 414 -8.12 1.97 -12.62
C MET A 414 -7.13 2.86 -13.35
N MET A 415 -7.06 2.74 -14.68
CA MET A 415 -6.28 3.63 -15.52
C MET A 415 -6.97 4.98 -15.71
N GLY A 416 -6.18 6.01 -16.03
CA GLY A 416 -6.67 7.38 -16.15
C GLY A 416 -7.72 7.62 -17.25
N ASN A 417 -7.83 6.72 -18.26
CA ASN A 417 -8.87 6.79 -19.29
C ASN A 417 -10.27 6.36 -18.78
N GLY A 418 -10.38 5.81 -17.57
CA GLY A 418 -11.64 5.34 -16.99
C GLY A 418 -12.27 4.12 -17.70
N ARG A 419 -11.58 3.57 -18.70
CA ARG A 419 -12.00 2.43 -19.51
C ARG A 419 -11.20 1.17 -19.22
N SER A 420 -9.92 1.33 -18.90
CA SER A 420 -9.01 0.21 -18.71
C SER A 420 -8.83 -0.09 -17.22
N LEU A 421 -9.20 -1.30 -16.81
CA LEU A 421 -9.04 -1.80 -15.44
C LEU A 421 -7.88 -2.79 -15.37
N ILE A 422 -6.91 -2.52 -14.52
CA ILE A 422 -5.81 -3.43 -14.25
C ILE A 422 -6.23 -4.39 -13.13
N CYS A 423 -6.15 -5.69 -13.42
CA CYS A 423 -6.45 -6.77 -12.48
C CYS A 423 -5.23 -7.65 -12.30
N ALA A 424 -4.73 -7.75 -11.09
CA ALA A 424 -3.66 -8.68 -10.74
C ALA A 424 -4.24 -9.92 -10.05
N SER A 425 -3.72 -11.04 -10.43
CA SER A 425 -4.00 -12.36 -9.84
C SER A 425 -2.69 -13.11 -9.58
N THR A 426 -2.75 -14.28 -8.97
CA THR A 426 -1.53 -15.03 -8.64
C THR A 426 -0.76 -15.54 -9.87
N ASP A 427 -1.38 -15.61 -11.04
CA ASP A 427 -0.74 -16.03 -12.27
C ASP A 427 -0.17 -14.88 -13.09
N ASN A 428 -0.97 -13.80 -13.30
CA ASN A 428 -0.63 -12.72 -14.23
C ASN A 428 -1.32 -11.40 -13.84
N VAL A 429 -0.82 -10.32 -14.43
CA VAL A 429 -1.48 -9.01 -14.47
C VAL A 429 -2.23 -8.88 -15.81
N ARG A 430 -3.48 -8.42 -15.76
CA ARG A 430 -4.34 -8.25 -16.93
C ARG A 430 -4.92 -6.86 -16.99
N MET A 431 -5.01 -6.30 -18.18
CA MET A 431 -5.74 -5.07 -18.48
C MET A 431 -7.06 -5.41 -19.14
N TRP A 432 -8.17 -5.06 -18.51
CA TRP A 432 -9.53 -5.23 -19.04
C TRP A 432 -10.00 -3.97 -19.75
N ASP A 433 -10.64 -4.16 -20.89
CA ASP A 433 -11.40 -3.12 -21.58
C ASP A 433 -12.86 -3.18 -21.11
N LEU A 434 -13.27 -2.19 -20.31
CA LEU A 434 -14.61 -2.13 -19.71
C LEU A 434 -15.72 -1.76 -20.68
N GLU A 435 -15.40 -1.13 -21.82
CA GLU A 435 -16.38 -0.77 -22.87
C GLU A 435 -16.60 -1.90 -23.85
N GLN A 436 -15.73 -2.89 -23.89
CA GLN A 436 -15.91 -4.02 -24.79
C GLN A 436 -17.13 -4.84 -24.35
N SER A 437 -18.19 -4.83 -25.17
CA SER A 437 -19.39 -5.57 -24.87
C SER A 437 -19.12 -7.09 -24.91
N ALA A 438 -19.70 -7.81 -23.95
CA ALA A 438 -19.61 -9.28 -23.86
C ALA A 438 -20.24 -10.00 -25.08
N ASP A 439 -20.90 -9.28 -25.98
CA ASP A 439 -21.62 -9.82 -27.13
C ASP A 439 -20.72 -10.26 -28.29
N ARG A 440 -19.49 -9.85 -28.33
CA ARG A 440 -18.53 -10.36 -29.33
C ARG A 440 -17.96 -11.71 -28.89
N ARG A 441 -18.62 -12.77 -29.32
CA ARG A 441 -18.24 -14.19 -29.04
C ARG A 441 -16.81 -14.57 -29.42
N SER A 442 -16.02 -13.71 -30.03
CA SER A 442 -14.71 -14.01 -30.60
C SER A 442 -13.53 -13.23 -29.99
N SER A 443 -13.74 -12.27 -29.10
CA SER A 443 -12.62 -11.50 -28.52
C SER A 443 -12.53 -11.67 -27.01
N VAL A 444 -11.34 -11.96 -26.54
CA VAL A 444 -11.03 -11.97 -25.11
C VAL A 444 -11.03 -10.51 -24.62
N PRO A 445 -11.82 -10.14 -23.61
CA PRO A 445 -11.99 -8.75 -23.19
C PRO A 445 -10.82 -8.18 -22.38
N PHE A 446 -9.70 -8.88 -22.34
CA PHE A 446 -8.51 -8.46 -21.60
C PHE A 446 -7.21 -8.77 -22.36
N GLN A 447 -6.18 -8.00 -22.05
CA GLN A 447 -4.81 -8.20 -22.50
C GLN A 447 -3.94 -8.61 -21.30
N ILE A 448 -3.04 -9.57 -21.49
CA ILE A 448 -2.05 -9.95 -20.47
C ILE A 448 -0.90 -8.96 -20.51
N ILE A 449 -0.56 -8.40 -19.35
CA ILE A 449 0.62 -7.53 -19.20
C ILE A 449 1.80 -8.43 -18.85
N PRO A 450 2.89 -8.41 -19.65
CA PRO A 450 4.04 -9.27 -19.40
C PRO A 450 4.82 -8.85 -18.14
N GLY A 451 5.60 -9.76 -17.58
CA GLY A 451 6.56 -9.47 -16.51
C GLY A 451 6.40 -10.30 -15.24
N HIS A 452 5.19 -10.45 -14.71
CA HIS A 452 4.94 -11.32 -13.58
C HIS A 452 4.58 -12.74 -14.02
N HIS A 453 5.25 -13.71 -13.41
CA HIS A 453 5.04 -15.13 -13.66
C HIS A 453 4.88 -15.86 -12.31
N GLY A 454 3.65 -15.95 -11.84
CA GLY A 454 3.33 -16.53 -10.54
C GLY A 454 3.63 -15.59 -9.36
N GLY A 455 3.08 -15.94 -8.21
CA GLY A 455 3.19 -15.16 -7.00
C GLY A 455 2.07 -14.12 -6.83
N THR A 456 1.77 -13.83 -5.57
CA THR A 456 0.71 -12.88 -5.21
C THR A 456 1.17 -11.44 -5.43
N ILE A 457 0.47 -10.68 -6.22
CA ILE A 457 0.71 -9.24 -6.40
C ILE A 457 0.13 -8.51 -5.18
N SER A 458 0.98 -7.82 -4.44
CA SER A 458 0.58 -7.11 -3.22
C SER A 458 0.03 -5.71 -3.50
N THR A 459 0.63 -4.99 -4.46
CA THR A 459 0.27 -3.60 -4.75
C THR A 459 0.45 -3.28 -6.23
N ILE A 460 -0.47 -2.48 -6.77
CA ILE A 460 -0.34 -1.82 -8.07
C ILE A 460 -0.39 -0.31 -7.82
N ILE A 461 0.58 0.42 -8.32
CA ILE A 461 0.63 1.89 -8.28
C ILE A 461 0.64 2.38 -9.72
N ILE A 462 -0.25 3.32 -10.05
CA ILE A 462 -0.33 3.97 -11.35
C ILE A 462 -0.08 5.46 -11.15
N ASP A 463 0.81 6.03 -11.96
CA ASP A 463 1.05 7.48 -12.00
C ASP A 463 -0.23 8.23 -12.39
N GLU A 464 -0.49 9.39 -11.78
CA GLU A 464 -1.67 10.22 -12.09
C GLU A 464 -1.81 10.55 -13.58
N ALA A 465 -0.67 10.68 -14.27
CA ALA A 465 -0.63 10.87 -15.72
C ALA A 465 -0.68 9.56 -16.52
N SER A 466 -0.81 8.39 -15.84
CA SER A 466 -0.82 7.05 -16.46
C SER A 466 0.36 6.79 -17.41
N ARG A 467 1.56 7.34 -17.10
CA ARG A 467 2.79 7.10 -17.88
C ARG A 467 3.61 5.95 -17.34
N TYR A 468 3.42 5.65 -16.07
CA TYR A 468 4.14 4.60 -15.37
C TYR A 468 3.20 3.78 -14.50
N MET A 469 3.52 2.51 -14.41
CA MET A 469 2.87 1.59 -13.48
C MET A 469 3.95 0.82 -12.72
N LEU A 470 3.72 0.59 -11.43
CA LEU A 470 4.56 -0.22 -10.57
C LEU A 470 3.74 -1.39 -10.02
N THR A 471 4.35 -2.57 -9.96
CA THR A 471 3.73 -3.75 -9.36
C THR A 471 4.71 -4.44 -8.43
N THR A 472 4.25 -4.80 -7.25
CA THR A 472 5.04 -5.52 -6.25
C THR A 472 4.41 -6.86 -5.93
N SER A 473 5.24 -7.85 -5.61
CA SER A 473 4.79 -9.18 -5.22
C SER A 473 5.12 -9.45 -3.76
N GLY A 474 4.15 -10.00 -3.05
CA GLY A 474 4.28 -10.41 -1.66
C GLY A 474 2.96 -10.94 -1.11
N ASN A 475 3.08 -11.98 -0.30
CA ASN A 475 1.96 -12.59 0.39
C ASN A 475 2.07 -12.26 1.88
N ARG A 476 1.19 -11.45 2.40
CA ARG A 476 1.15 -11.04 3.82
C ARG A 476 0.85 -12.20 4.80
N GLY A 477 1.15 -13.44 4.44
CA GLY A 477 0.76 -14.62 5.17
C GLY A 477 -0.66 -15.11 4.84
N TRP A 478 -1.24 -14.64 3.72
CA TRP A 478 -2.58 -15.03 3.28
C TRP A 478 -2.50 -16.31 2.43
N ASP A 479 -2.91 -16.31 1.20
CA ASP A 479 -3.00 -17.51 0.38
C ASP A 479 -1.81 -17.69 -0.58
N GLY A 480 -1.28 -18.90 -0.67
CA GLY A 480 -0.36 -19.32 -1.71
C GLY A 480 1.10 -18.90 -1.53
N SER A 481 1.93 -19.36 -2.43
CA SER A 481 3.32 -18.95 -2.55
C SER A 481 3.42 -17.59 -3.22
N SER A 482 4.39 -16.78 -2.84
CA SER A 482 4.70 -15.53 -3.50
C SER A 482 6.19 -15.41 -3.78
N ASN A 483 6.53 -14.51 -4.67
CA ASN A 483 7.90 -14.15 -5.00
C ASN A 483 8.21 -12.72 -4.50
N ASN A 484 9.41 -12.25 -4.78
CA ASN A 484 9.92 -10.94 -4.37
C ASN A 484 10.04 -9.96 -5.56
N VAL A 485 9.27 -10.15 -6.62
CA VAL A 485 9.36 -9.36 -7.84
C VAL A 485 8.77 -7.98 -7.62
N PHE A 486 9.52 -6.95 -8.01
CA PHE A 486 9.06 -5.58 -8.08
C PHE A 486 9.44 -5.01 -9.44
N LEU A 487 8.44 -4.69 -10.26
CA LEU A 487 8.60 -4.23 -11.64
C LEU A 487 8.07 -2.81 -11.83
N GLY A 488 8.75 -2.09 -12.72
CA GLY A 488 8.32 -0.81 -13.24
C GLY A 488 8.04 -0.90 -14.74
N TYR A 489 6.91 -0.34 -15.13
CA TYR A 489 6.39 -0.36 -16.49
C TYR A 489 6.32 1.05 -17.06
N GLU A 490 6.67 1.18 -18.32
CA GLU A 490 6.35 2.35 -19.14
C GLU A 490 4.98 2.12 -19.80
N VAL A 491 4.14 3.13 -19.75
CA VAL A 491 2.75 3.09 -20.24
C VAL A 491 2.61 4.11 -21.36
N SER A 492 2.24 3.64 -22.54
CA SER A 492 2.05 4.45 -23.74
C SER A 492 0.58 4.41 -24.19
N PRO A 493 -0.09 5.56 -24.37
CA PRO A 493 -1.46 5.60 -24.85
C PRO A 493 -1.53 5.19 -26.32
N ILE A 494 -2.54 4.39 -26.67
CA ILE A 494 -2.84 3.96 -28.04
C ILE A 494 -4.26 4.41 -28.42
N GLY A 495 -4.40 5.02 -29.60
CA GLY A 495 -5.70 5.39 -30.18
C GLY A 495 -5.91 6.87 -30.35
#